data_391cb2da8d8b679964904e2accf763ad
#
_entry.id   391cb2da8d8b679964904e2accf763ad
#
_cell.length_a   1.000
_cell.length_b   1.000
_cell.length_c   1.000
_cell.angle_alpha   90.00
_cell.angle_beta   90.00
_cell.angle_gamma   90.00
#
_symmetry.space_group_name_H-M   'P 1'
#
loop_
_entity.id
_entity.type
_entity.pdbx_description
1 polymer ?
#
loop_
_entity_poly.entity_id
_entity_poly.type
_entity_poly.pdbx_seq_one_letter_code
_entity_poly.pdbx_strand_id
1 'polypeptide(L)'
;MAAALKRLHLQETVVLEDDSDTMTRLVGKRVVPILVKDDGQPMLESMDMVGYIDGLGDPVLTGPQRGEIAACADTIVARTVPLTWPRYPLLGLPEFGTVAALDHYVVRKRKQLGDLVELRARTREHIDALTPELEKLDRLIESPLAVNGKLSLDDIRVLPLLRSAAVVKGLRFPHKVREYFEAMMERIGYQPLPAV
;
A
#
# COMPACT_ATOMS: atom_id res chain seq x y z
N MET A 1 -0.49 -9.04 0.05
CA MET A 1 0.69 -9.33 -0.82
C MET A 1 1.44 -10.58 -0.38
N ALA A 2 2.03 -10.66 0.81
CA ALA A 2 2.78 -11.87 1.22
C ALA A 2 1.97 -13.17 1.06
N ALA A 3 0.72 -13.20 1.53
CA ALA A 3 -0.17 -14.36 1.35
C ALA A 3 -0.41 -14.71 -0.13
N ALA A 4 -0.61 -13.70 -0.99
CA ALA A 4 -0.80 -13.91 -2.42
C ALA A 4 0.45 -14.49 -3.09
N LEU A 5 1.65 -14.00 -2.74
CA LEU A 5 2.92 -14.56 -3.23
C LEU A 5 3.09 -16.03 -2.85
N LYS A 6 2.58 -16.43 -1.70
CA LYS A 6 2.59 -17.82 -1.22
C LYS A 6 1.33 -18.62 -1.61
N ARG A 7 0.40 -18.01 -2.35
CA ARG A 7 -0.89 -18.62 -2.73
C ARG A 7 -1.71 -19.10 -1.53
N LEU A 8 -1.57 -18.41 -0.38
CA LEU A 8 -2.35 -18.69 0.80
C LEU A 8 -3.68 -17.94 0.71
N HIS A 9 -4.75 -18.65 1.06
CA HIS A 9 -6.07 -18.05 1.18
C HIS A 9 -6.23 -17.44 2.57
N LEU A 10 -6.59 -16.14 2.62
CA LEU A 10 -6.95 -15.47 3.86
C LEU A 10 -8.44 -15.17 3.84
N GLN A 11 -9.10 -15.41 4.97
CA GLN A 11 -10.44 -14.89 5.19
C GLN A 11 -10.33 -13.42 5.56
N GLU A 12 -10.77 -12.54 4.67
CA GLU A 12 -10.71 -11.10 4.89
C GLU A 12 -12.04 -10.58 5.46
N THR A 13 -11.95 -9.74 6.49
CA THR A 13 -13.08 -9.01 7.05
C THR A 13 -12.83 -7.53 6.90
N VAL A 14 -13.74 -6.85 6.21
CA VAL A 14 -13.68 -5.39 6.07
C VAL A 14 -14.18 -4.75 7.36
N VAL A 15 -13.39 -3.81 7.88
CA VAL A 15 -13.75 -2.96 9.01
C VAL A 15 -14.01 -1.55 8.49
N LEU A 16 -15.18 -0.98 8.78
CA LEU A 16 -15.49 0.37 8.36
C LEU A 16 -14.54 1.40 9.01
N GLU A 17 -14.28 2.49 8.31
CA GLU A 17 -13.31 3.49 8.74
C GLU A 17 -13.70 4.16 10.09
N ASP A 18 -14.96 4.17 10.47
CA ASP A 18 -15.48 4.67 11.75
C ASP A 18 -15.70 3.58 12.81
N ASP A 19 -15.56 2.29 12.48
CA ASP A 19 -15.74 1.18 13.42
C ASP A 19 -14.50 0.99 14.31
N SER A 20 -14.45 1.76 15.39
CA SER A 20 -13.43 1.57 16.43
C SER A 20 -13.73 0.39 17.35
N ASP A 21 -14.99 -0.02 17.49
CA ASP A 21 -15.45 -0.99 18.48
C ASP A 21 -14.98 -2.40 18.15
N THR A 22 -15.04 -2.78 16.87
CA THR A 22 -14.56 -4.08 16.41
C THR A 22 -13.06 -4.25 16.70
N MET A 23 -12.24 -3.26 16.39
CA MET A 23 -10.80 -3.30 16.67
C MET A 23 -10.51 -3.29 18.17
N THR A 24 -11.21 -2.45 18.94
CA THR A 24 -11.04 -2.36 20.39
C THR A 24 -11.42 -3.66 21.10
N ARG A 25 -12.48 -4.34 20.65
CA ARG A 25 -12.86 -5.67 21.18
C ARG A 25 -11.83 -6.73 20.91
N LEU A 26 -11.21 -6.69 19.72
CA LEU A 26 -10.22 -7.71 19.32
C LEU A 26 -8.86 -7.51 20.00
N VAL A 27 -8.39 -6.26 20.10
CA VAL A 27 -6.99 -5.98 20.44
C VAL A 27 -6.82 -4.80 21.41
N GLY A 28 -7.89 -4.28 21.98
CA GLY A 28 -7.86 -3.18 22.98
C GLY A 28 -7.55 -1.79 22.42
N LYS A 29 -7.34 -1.64 21.12
CA LYS A 29 -7.03 -0.35 20.47
C LYS A 29 -7.49 -0.32 19.01
N ARG A 30 -7.66 0.91 18.49
CA ARG A 30 -7.96 1.12 17.07
C ARG A 30 -6.69 0.97 16.23
N VAL A 31 -6.58 -0.14 15.50
CA VAL A 31 -5.45 -0.45 14.61
C VAL A 31 -5.88 -1.38 13.47
N VAL A 32 -5.37 -1.16 12.27
CA VAL A 32 -5.48 -2.07 11.11
C VAL A 32 -4.14 -2.05 10.36
N PRO A 33 -3.76 -3.16 9.72
CA PRO A 33 -4.45 -4.46 9.70
C PRO A 33 -4.30 -5.23 11.01
N ILE A 34 -5.20 -6.19 11.24
CA ILE A 34 -5.09 -7.19 12.30
C ILE A 34 -5.08 -8.56 11.62
N LEU A 35 -4.06 -9.37 11.84
CA LEU A 35 -4.01 -10.77 11.46
C LEU A 35 -4.30 -11.64 12.67
N VAL A 36 -5.37 -12.44 12.62
CA VAL A 36 -5.63 -13.44 13.64
C VAL A 36 -5.09 -14.79 13.14
N LYS A 37 -4.18 -15.37 13.89
CA LYS A 37 -3.58 -16.68 13.58
C LYS A 37 -4.57 -17.82 13.91
N ASP A 38 -4.27 -19.03 13.45
CA ASP A 38 -5.10 -20.21 13.72
C ASP A 38 -5.24 -20.55 15.22
N ASP A 39 -4.27 -20.16 16.05
CA ASP A 39 -4.31 -20.27 17.51
C ASP A 39 -5.15 -19.19 18.20
N GLY A 40 -5.77 -18.29 17.43
CA GLY A 40 -6.56 -17.17 17.92
C GLY A 40 -5.77 -15.93 18.34
N GLN A 41 -4.43 -15.97 18.29
CA GLN A 41 -3.59 -14.84 18.72
C GLN A 41 -3.53 -13.76 17.61
N PRO A 42 -3.84 -12.48 17.94
CA PRO A 42 -3.77 -11.40 16.99
C PRO A 42 -2.33 -10.89 16.81
N MET A 43 -2.00 -10.51 15.58
CA MET A 43 -0.79 -9.77 15.23
C MET A 43 -1.19 -8.37 14.75
N LEU A 44 -0.40 -7.34 15.10
CA LEU A 44 -0.74 -5.93 14.84
C LEU A 44 0.29 -5.21 13.96
N GLU A 45 1.53 -5.69 13.95
CA GLU A 45 2.60 -5.08 13.18
C GLU A 45 2.71 -5.71 11.79
N SER A 46 2.54 -4.90 10.75
CA SER A 46 2.45 -5.38 9.36
C SER A 46 3.67 -6.19 8.92
N MET A 47 4.87 -5.79 9.33
CA MET A 47 6.09 -6.52 8.94
C MET A 47 6.25 -7.84 9.69
N ASP A 48 5.77 -7.92 10.93
CA ASP A 48 5.73 -9.19 11.68
C ASP A 48 4.73 -10.15 11.04
N MET A 49 3.55 -9.64 10.59
CA MET A 49 2.59 -10.43 9.82
C MET A 49 3.22 -10.97 8.53
N VAL A 50 4.00 -10.15 7.82
CA VAL A 50 4.72 -10.59 6.61
C VAL A 50 5.69 -11.71 6.94
N GLY A 51 6.50 -11.55 8.00
CA GLY A 51 7.45 -12.58 8.45
C GLY A 51 6.74 -13.88 8.85
N TYR A 52 5.63 -13.78 9.60
CA TYR A 52 4.82 -14.94 9.96
C TYR A 52 4.27 -15.66 8.72
N ILE A 53 3.64 -14.93 7.79
CA ILE A 53 3.07 -15.49 6.56
C ILE A 53 4.17 -16.11 5.70
N ASP A 54 5.31 -15.46 5.54
CA ASP A 54 6.44 -15.98 4.75
C ASP A 54 7.04 -17.24 5.36
N GLY A 55 7.02 -17.36 6.70
CA GLY A 55 7.46 -18.55 7.44
C GLY A 55 6.51 -19.76 7.38
N LEU A 56 5.28 -19.59 6.84
CA LEU A 56 4.38 -20.72 6.61
C LEU A 56 4.83 -21.54 5.38
N GLY A 57 5.55 -22.64 5.60
CA GLY A 57 6.23 -23.41 4.56
C GLY A 57 7.51 -22.75 4.06
N ASP A 58 7.92 -23.03 2.81
CA ASP A 58 9.18 -22.51 2.26
C ASP A 58 9.11 -20.99 2.07
N PRO A 59 10.04 -20.21 2.66
CA PRO A 59 10.07 -18.77 2.48
C PRO A 59 10.29 -18.34 1.03
N VAL A 60 9.58 -17.31 0.58
CA VAL A 60 9.71 -16.73 -0.76
C VAL A 60 10.42 -15.37 -0.77
N LEU A 61 10.45 -14.67 0.37
CA LEU A 61 11.09 -13.36 0.52
C LEU A 61 12.56 -13.52 0.93
N THR A 62 13.35 -14.21 0.11
CA THR A 62 14.73 -14.61 0.42
C THR A 62 15.80 -13.76 -0.27
N GLY A 63 15.38 -12.72 -1.02
CA GLY A 63 16.29 -11.77 -1.66
C GLY A 63 16.91 -10.78 -0.68
N PRO A 64 17.97 -10.10 -1.11
CA PRO A 64 18.63 -9.07 -0.30
C PRO A 64 17.70 -7.87 -0.09
N GLN A 65 17.94 -7.12 1.00
CA GLN A 65 17.35 -5.80 1.20
C GLN A 65 18.42 -4.75 0.93
N ARG A 66 18.03 -3.63 0.29
CA ARG A 66 18.91 -2.50 0.02
C ARG A 66 18.41 -1.24 0.74
N GLY A 67 19.28 -0.63 1.55
CA GLY A 67 18.95 0.61 2.26
C GLY A 67 18.53 1.75 1.34
N GLU A 68 19.07 1.80 0.13
CA GLU A 68 18.70 2.79 -0.90
C GLU A 68 17.26 2.61 -1.42
N ILE A 69 16.76 1.36 -1.51
CA ILE A 69 15.35 1.08 -1.83
C ILE A 69 14.45 1.54 -0.69
N ALA A 70 14.80 1.21 0.55
CA ALA A 70 14.03 1.64 1.71
C ALA A 70 13.94 3.18 1.79
N ALA A 71 15.06 3.90 1.65
CA ALA A 71 15.09 5.36 1.66
C ALA A 71 14.29 5.99 0.50
N CYS A 72 14.37 5.37 -0.70
CA CYS A 72 13.59 5.80 -1.85
C CYS A 72 12.09 5.59 -1.60
N ALA A 73 11.69 4.43 -1.07
CA ALA A 73 10.31 4.12 -0.74
C ALA A 73 9.74 5.10 0.30
N ASP A 74 10.48 5.44 1.35
CA ASP A 74 10.05 6.40 2.37
C ASP A 74 9.79 7.79 1.75
N THR A 75 10.65 8.23 0.83
CA THR A 75 10.45 9.50 0.11
C THR A 75 9.23 9.44 -0.80
N ILE A 76 9.04 8.34 -1.53
CA ILE A 76 7.86 8.12 -2.38
C ILE A 76 6.58 8.15 -1.53
N VAL A 77 6.54 7.49 -0.36
CA VAL A 77 5.40 7.56 0.58
C VAL A 77 5.04 9.01 0.87
N ALA A 78 6.02 9.80 1.33
CA ALA A 78 5.79 11.19 1.72
C ALA A 78 5.22 12.04 0.55
N ARG A 79 5.72 11.81 -0.68
CA ARG A 79 5.27 12.52 -1.90
C ARG A 79 3.93 12.00 -2.44
N THR A 80 3.58 10.74 -2.16
CA THR A 80 2.35 10.12 -2.65
C THR A 80 1.14 10.45 -1.78
N VAL A 81 1.31 10.65 -0.47
CA VAL A 81 0.22 10.96 0.48
C VAL A 81 -0.69 12.13 0.04
N PRO A 82 -0.19 13.31 -0.35
CA PRO A 82 -1.05 14.40 -0.79
C PRO A 82 -1.78 14.12 -2.12
N LEU A 83 -1.32 13.16 -2.89
CA LEU A 83 -1.96 12.70 -4.12
C LEU A 83 -3.06 11.67 -3.87
N THR A 84 -2.81 10.69 -3.00
CA THR A 84 -3.65 9.49 -2.87
C THR A 84 -4.74 9.65 -1.82
N TRP A 85 -4.44 10.23 -0.65
CA TRP A 85 -5.44 10.35 0.42
C TRP A 85 -6.67 11.17 0.03
N PRO A 86 -6.55 12.27 -0.75
CA PRO A 86 -7.73 12.97 -1.27
C PRO A 86 -8.55 12.18 -2.29
N ARG A 87 -8.01 11.06 -2.82
CA ARG A 87 -8.64 10.24 -3.85
C ARG A 87 -9.32 8.99 -3.32
N TYR A 88 -8.89 8.45 -2.18
CA TYR A 88 -9.49 7.24 -1.61
C TYR A 88 -11.02 7.33 -1.43
N PRO A 89 -11.59 8.48 -0.99
CA PRO A 89 -13.06 8.64 -0.94
C PRO A 89 -13.78 8.44 -2.27
N LEU A 90 -13.08 8.52 -3.40
CA LEU A 90 -13.68 8.43 -4.74
C LEU A 90 -13.60 7.02 -5.34
N LEU A 91 -12.90 6.10 -4.67
CA LEU A 91 -12.61 4.77 -5.21
C LEU A 91 -13.71 3.74 -4.93
N GLY A 92 -14.73 4.07 -4.12
CA GLY A 92 -15.76 3.12 -3.71
C GLY A 92 -15.21 1.96 -2.88
N LEU A 93 -14.18 2.21 -2.08
CA LEU A 93 -13.57 1.19 -1.23
C LEU A 93 -14.55 0.73 -0.15
N PRO A 94 -14.59 -0.57 0.16
CA PRO A 94 -15.61 -1.13 1.06
C PRO A 94 -15.54 -0.61 2.50
N GLU A 95 -14.36 -0.17 2.97
CA GLU A 95 -14.19 0.49 4.26
C GLU A 95 -14.91 1.84 4.37
N PHE A 96 -15.33 2.42 3.25
CA PHE A 96 -16.14 3.65 3.15
C PHE A 96 -17.60 3.34 2.81
N GLY A 97 -18.08 2.13 3.11
CA GLY A 97 -19.41 1.66 2.73
C GLY A 97 -20.60 2.43 3.36
N THR A 98 -20.36 3.35 4.29
CA THR A 98 -21.36 4.23 4.88
C THR A 98 -20.94 5.70 4.80
N VAL A 99 -21.93 6.61 4.82
CA VAL A 99 -21.66 8.06 4.86
C VAL A 99 -20.84 8.41 6.12
N ALA A 100 -21.15 7.79 7.26
CA ALA A 100 -20.44 8.05 8.51
C ALA A 100 -18.95 7.65 8.43
N ALA A 101 -18.64 6.47 7.85
CA ALA A 101 -17.28 6.01 7.64
C ALA A 101 -16.50 6.94 6.71
N LEU A 102 -17.14 7.39 5.63
CA LEU A 102 -16.54 8.33 4.67
C LEU A 102 -16.27 9.70 5.35
N ASP A 103 -17.23 10.25 6.06
CA ASP A 103 -17.09 11.52 6.78
C ASP A 103 -16.00 11.44 7.84
N HIS A 104 -15.94 10.34 8.59
CA HIS A 104 -14.90 10.09 9.57
C HIS A 104 -13.50 10.16 8.94
N TYR A 105 -13.31 9.49 7.80
CA TYR A 105 -12.05 9.55 7.04
C TYR A 105 -11.71 10.98 6.62
N VAL A 106 -12.65 11.67 5.97
CA VAL A 106 -12.44 13.03 5.45
C VAL A 106 -12.07 14.00 6.56
N VAL A 107 -12.82 13.99 7.69
CA VAL A 107 -12.53 14.85 8.86
C VAL A 107 -11.14 14.58 9.42
N ARG A 108 -10.78 13.30 9.59
CA ARG A 108 -9.48 12.90 10.12
C ARG A 108 -8.33 13.33 9.18
N LYS A 109 -8.49 13.13 7.86
CA LYS A 109 -7.44 13.47 6.89
C LYS A 109 -7.30 14.98 6.68
N ARG A 110 -8.38 15.74 6.75
CA ARG A 110 -8.31 17.21 6.73
C ARG A 110 -7.53 17.78 7.91
N LYS A 111 -7.61 17.18 9.09
CA LYS A 111 -6.80 17.57 10.27
C LYS A 111 -5.30 17.33 10.05
N GLN A 112 -4.95 16.34 9.23
CA GLN A 112 -3.54 15.96 8.99
C GLN A 112 -2.90 16.70 7.80
N LEU A 113 -3.67 16.95 6.74
CA LEU A 113 -3.17 17.42 5.45
C LEU A 113 -3.71 18.78 5.00
N GLY A 114 -4.73 19.31 5.68
CA GLY A 114 -5.48 20.47 5.21
C GLY A 114 -6.61 20.09 4.26
N ASP A 115 -6.99 21.01 3.38
CA ASP A 115 -8.15 20.81 2.49
C ASP A 115 -7.83 19.80 1.37
N LEU A 116 -8.60 18.71 1.35
CA LEU A 116 -8.40 17.63 0.38
C LEU A 116 -8.77 18.04 -1.07
N VAL A 117 -9.67 19.04 -1.23
CA VAL A 117 -10.05 19.57 -2.56
C VAL A 117 -8.90 20.42 -3.11
N GLU A 118 -8.30 21.26 -2.29
CA GLU A 118 -7.12 22.06 -2.67
C GLU A 118 -5.93 21.17 -3.04
N LEU A 119 -5.67 20.10 -2.27
CA LEU A 119 -4.62 19.14 -2.62
C LEU A 119 -4.87 18.48 -3.99
N ARG A 120 -6.14 18.14 -4.29
CA ARG A 120 -6.48 17.60 -5.62
C ARG A 120 -6.31 18.64 -6.72
N ALA A 121 -6.65 19.90 -6.48
CA ALA A 121 -6.45 20.98 -7.46
C ALA A 121 -4.95 21.15 -7.81
N ARG A 122 -4.05 20.87 -6.84
CA ARG A 122 -2.58 20.92 -7.00
C ARG A 122 -1.96 19.59 -7.49
N THR A 123 -2.76 18.70 -8.06
CA THR A 123 -2.31 17.36 -8.51
C THR A 123 -1.05 17.44 -9.37
N ARG A 124 -0.98 18.37 -10.32
CA ARG A 124 0.16 18.49 -11.24
C ARG A 124 1.46 18.80 -10.48
N GLU A 125 1.41 19.74 -9.56
CA GLU A 125 2.56 20.11 -8.73
C GLU A 125 3.07 18.91 -7.92
N HIS A 126 2.15 18.13 -7.33
CA HIS A 126 2.52 16.94 -6.55
C HIS A 126 3.06 15.81 -7.44
N ILE A 127 2.55 15.65 -8.66
CA ILE A 127 3.12 14.69 -9.63
C ILE A 127 4.54 15.12 -10.01
N ASP A 128 4.75 16.39 -10.30
CA ASP A 128 6.08 16.91 -10.66
C ASP A 128 7.08 16.73 -9.52
N ALA A 129 6.64 16.84 -8.25
CA ALA A 129 7.48 16.56 -7.08
C ALA A 129 7.73 15.06 -6.83
N LEU A 130 6.84 14.17 -7.28
CA LEU A 130 7.00 12.71 -7.13
C LEU A 130 7.84 12.10 -8.26
N THR A 131 7.78 12.66 -9.46
CA THR A 131 8.43 12.10 -10.66
C THR A 131 9.92 11.81 -10.47
N PRO A 132 10.76 12.71 -9.91
CA PRO A 132 12.18 12.42 -9.72
C PRO A 132 12.45 11.21 -8.82
N GLU A 133 11.59 10.96 -7.83
CA GLU A 133 11.73 9.81 -6.93
C GLU A 133 11.34 8.49 -7.62
N LEU A 134 10.33 8.53 -8.49
CA LEU A 134 10.00 7.38 -9.35
C LEU A 134 11.11 7.08 -10.35
N GLU A 135 11.75 8.10 -10.93
CA GLU A 135 12.92 7.94 -11.80
C GLU A 135 14.13 7.37 -11.05
N LYS A 136 14.30 7.75 -9.77
CA LYS A 136 15.32 7.16 -8.92
C LYS A 136 15.02 5.68 -8.68
N LEU A 137 13.77 5.34 -8.32
CA LEU A 137 13.33 3.95 -8.16
C LEU A 137 13.53 3.14 -9.45
N ASP A 138 13.24 3.74 -10.61
CA ASP A 138 13.42 3.10 -11.93
C ASP A 138 14.85 2.63 -12.15
N ARG A 139 15.83 3.43 -11.76
CA ARG A 139 17.26 3.07 -11.85
C ARG A 139 17.66 1.95 -10.90
N LEU A 140 16.93 1.82 -9.77
CA LEU A 140 17.23 0.84 -8.72
C LEU A 140 16.60 -0.54 -8.99
N ILE A 141 15.53 -0.62 -9.78
CA ILE A 141 14.87 -1.89 -10.11
C ILE A 141 15.75 -2.74 -11.00
N GLU A 142 16.01 -3.97 -10.57
CA GLU A 142 16.84 -4.95 -11.26
C GLU A 142 16.04 -5.91 -12.15
N SER A 143 14.78 -6.22 -11.76
CA SER A 143 13.93 -7.18 -12.47
C SER A 143 12.46 -6.78 -12.41
N PRO A 144 11.66 -7.08 -13.44
CA PRO A 144 10.22 -6.91 -13.40
C PRO A 144 9.52 -7.79 -12.33
N LEU A 145 10.17 -8.86 -11.87
CA LEU A 145 9.59 -9.81 -10.92
C LEU A 145 10.11 -9.64 -9.48
N ALA A 146 11.08 -8.77 -9.28
CA ALA A 146 11.64 -8.46 -7.96
C ALA A 146 12.53 -7.23 -8.02
N VAL A 147 12.34 -6.28 -7.11
CA VAL A 147 13.13 -5.03 -7.05
C VAL A 147 14.64 -5.31 -7.02
N ASN A 148 15.06 -6.35 -6.29
CA ASN A 148 16.46 -6.74 -6.07
C ASN A 148 16.84 -8.02 -6.85
N GLY A 149 16.23 -8.28 -8.01
CA GLY A 149 16.47 -9.49 -8.80
C GLY A 149 15.87 -10.77 -8.17
N LYS A 150 15.69 -10.80 -6.86
CA LYS A 150 15.04 -11.86 -6.08
C LYS A 150 14.07 -11.24 -5.07
N LEU A 151 12.89 -11.87 -4.89
CA LEU A 151 11.87 -11.36 -3.97
C LEU A 151 12.42 -11.16 -2.56
N SER A 152 12.12 -10.00 -1.99
CA SER A 152 12.61 -9.54 -0.71
C SER A 152 11.56 -8.70 0.03
N LEU A 153 11.87 -8.27 1.24
CA LEU A 153 11.02 -7.32 1.98
C LEU A 153 10.93 -5.95 1.29
N ASP A 154 11.87 -5.60 0.40
CA ASP A 154 11.76 -4.37 -0.38
C ASP A 154 10.60 -4.42 -1.37
N ASP A 155 10.27 -5.59 -1.93
CA ASP A 155 9.06 -5.77 -2.77
C ASP A 155 7.78 -5.54 -1.97
N ILE A 156 7.75 -5.97 -0.70
CA ILE A 156 6.63 -5.73 0.22
C ILE A 156 6.46 -4.23 0.51
N ARG A 157 7.53 -3.45 0.48
CA ARG A 157 7.48 -1.99 0.64
C ARG A 157 7.06 -1.29 -0.65
N VAL A 158 7.67 -1.64 -1.77
CA VAL A 158 7.55 -0.90 -3.04
C VAL A 158 6.21 -1.15 -3.73
N LEU A 159 5.77 -2.41 -3.87
CA LEU A 159 4.56 -2.70 -4.66
C LEU A 159 3.29 -2.04 -4.12
N PRO A 160 2.99 -2.05 -2.80
CA PRO A 160 1.83 -1.35 -2.27
C PRO A 160 1.86 0.17 -2.49
N LEU A 161 3.05 0.78 -2.47
CA LEU A 161 3.20 2.20 -2.78
C LEU A 161 2.84 2.52 -4.22
N LEU A 162 3.33 1.72 -5.16
CA LEU A 162 3.02 1.87 -6.58
C LEU A 162 1.53 1.63 -6.83
N ARG A 163 0.93 0.62 -6.18
CA ARG A 163 -0.51 0.38 -6.24
C ARG A 163 -1.32 1.59 -5.75
N SER A 164 -0.90 2.21 -4.65
CA SER A 164 -1.50 3.44 -4.16
C SER A 164 -1.31 4.59 -5.15
N ALA A 165 -0.11 4.78 -5.68
CA ALA A 165 0.18 5.84 -6.64
C ALA A 165 -0.59 5.69 -7.96
N ALA A 166 -0.88 4.46 -8.38
CA ALA A 166 -1.60 4.17 -9.62
C ALA A 166 -3.03 4.73 -9.66
N VAL A 167 -3.64 5.07 -8.51
CA VAL A 167 -4.97 5.72 -8.47
C VAL A 167 -4.95 7.18 -8.96
N VAL A 168 -3.77 7.74 -9.18
CA VAL A 168 -3.61 9.17 -9.53
C VAL A 168 -3.70 9.33 -11.04
N LYS A 169 -4.82 9.84 -11.54
CA LYS A 169 -4.99 10.11 -12.96
C LYS A 169 -3.95 11.11 -13.46
N GLY A 170 -3.26 10.73 -14.53
CA GLY A 170 -2.20 11.54 -15.14
C GLY A 170 -0.79 11.24 -14.61
N LEU A 171 -0.63 10.48 -13.53
CA LEU A 171 0.68 9.96 -13.13
C LEU A 171 1.15 8.90 -14.13
N ARG A 172 2.41 8.99 -14.54
CA ARG A 172 3.04 8.00 -15.41
C ARG A 172 4.23 7.39 -14.69
N PHE A 173 4.26 6.08 -14.64
CA PHE A 173 5.43 5.36 -14.14
C PHE A 173 6.53 5.35 -15.21
N PRO A 174 7.81 5.56 -14.83
CA PRO A 174 8.96 5.27 -15.67
C PRO A 174 8.97 3.80 -16.12
N HIS A 175 9.81 3.48 -17.08
CA HIS A 175 9.75 2.20 -17.81
C HIS A 175 9.85 0.97 -16.91
N LYS A 176 10.92 0.86 -16.11
CA LYS A 176 11.13 -0.32 -15.24
C LYS A 176 10.15 -0.35 -14.06
N VAL A 177 9.77 0.82 -13.51
CA VAL A 177 8.73 0.91 -12.47
C VAL A 177 7.41 0.37 -12.99
N ARG A 178 7.03 0.71 -14.22
CA ARG A 178 5.80 0.23 -14.85
C ARG A 178 5.86 -1.27 -15.09
N GLU A 179 6.93 -1.77 -15.70
CA GLU A 179 7.10 -3.22 -15.96
C GLU A 179 7.05 -4.03 -14.67
N TYR A 180 7.75 -3.57 -13.63
CA TYR A 180 7.71 -4.19 -12.30
C TYR A 180 6.29 -4.17 -11.72
N PHE A 181 5.62 -3.03 -11.76
CA PHE A 181 4.26 -2.89 -11.24
C PHE A 181 3.29 -3.85 -11.94
N GLU A 182 3.28 -3.87 -13.27
CA GLU A 182 2.38 -4.71 -14.07
C GLU A 182 2.66 -6.20 -13.81
N ALA A 183 3.92 -6.63 -13.90
CA ALA A 183 4.30 -8.02 -13.69
C ALA A 183 4.02 -8.51 -12.26
N MET A 184 4.26 -7.66 -11.26
CA MET A 184 4.00 -8.03 -9.87
C MET A 184 2.50 -8.03 -9.53
N MET A 185 1.69 -7.12 -10.10
CA MET A 185 0.24 -7.14 -9.92
C MET A 185 -0.37 -8.41 -10.55
N GLU A 186 0.08 -8.80 -11.73
CA GLU A 186 -0.30 -10.07 -12.36
C GLU A 186 0.09 -11.26 -11.48
N ARG A 187 1.34 -11.29 -11.00
CA ARG A 187 1.86 -12.37 -10.15
C ARG A 187 1.05 -12.61 -8.88
N ILE A 188 0.60 -11.53 -8.23
CA ILE A 188 -0.21 -11.63 -7.01
C ILE A 188 -1.71 -11.75 -7.27
N GLY A 189 -2.15 -11.67 -8.54
CA GLY A 189 -3.55 -11.81 -8.95
C GLY A 189 -4.45 -10.64 -8.52
N TYR A 190 -3.88 -9.46 -8.25
CA TYR A 190 -4.66 -8.29 -7.87
C TYR A 190 -4.89 -7.36 -9.07
N GLN A 191 -6.11 -6.82 -9.15
CA GLN A 191 -6.40 -5.77 -10.13
C GLN A 191 -5.96 -4.40 -9.60
N PRO A 192 -5.41 -3.54 -10.47
CA PRO A 192 -5.17 -2.15 -10.13
C PRO A 192 -6.48 -1.45 -9.74
N LEU A 193 -6.40 -0.53 -8.78
CA LEU A 193 -7.51 0.35 -8.47
C LEU A 193 -7.73 1.36 -9.62
N PRO A 194 -8.96 1.84 -9.85
CA PRO A 194 -9.23 2.81 -10.90
C PRO A 194 -8.49 4.13 -10.64
N ALA A 195 -7.97 4.76 -11.70
CA ALA A 195 -7.36 6.08 -11.60
C ALA A 195 -8.44 7.19 -11.62
N VAL A 196 -8.38 8.08 -10.64
CA VAL A 196 -9.34 9.19 -10.43
C VAL A 196 -8.66 10.55 -10.31
#